data_66ff7575dae72e8615800d2cbffa133c
#
_entry.id   66ff7575dae72e8615800d2cbffa133c
#
_cell.length_a   1.000
_cell.length_b   1.000
_cell.length_c   1.000
_cell.angle_alpha   90.00
_cell.angle_beta   90.00
_cell.angle_gamma   90.00
#
_symmetry.space_group_name_H-M   'P 1'
#
loop_
_entity.id
_entity.type
_entity.pdbx_description
1 polymer ?
#
loop_
_entity_poly.entity_id
_entity_poly.type
_entity_poly.pdbx_seq_one_letter_code
_entity_poly.pdbx_strand_id
1 'polypeptide(L)'
;MPEHILSLSYGKDSMACLGAIERLGWPLDRIIHADVWATDTIPADPPPMVEFKKRADAIIKRRWGITVEHIRHRMTYEEMFYRPICRGPKKGVTKGFPLQKGNWCLKLKVSEKLSPKGSVSYIGIASDEPDRFHNLSVARKSPLVAAKWSEAMCRRWCEKNNLLSPVYTTATRSGCWFCNNQGVEQLRLLRKNYPEYWALLLKWDNDSPVTFKADGHTVHDFECRFQLEDEGLLAADDKVFRWEMLDAELNYRIF
;
A
#
# COMPACT_ATOMS: atom_id res chain seq x y z
N MET A 1 -13.01 29.62 9.38
CA MET A 1 -12.98 28.31 10.07
C MET A 1 -11.93 27.45 9.40
N PRO A 2 -11.27 26.51 10.09
CA PRO A 2 -10.33 25.61 9.45
C PRO A 2 -11.05 24.74 8.41
N GLU A 3 -10.35 24.44 7.32
CA GLU A 3 -10.82 23.50 6.32
C GLU A 3 -10.70 22.07 6.83
N HIS A 4 -11.67 21.21 6.59
CA HIS A 4 -11.74 19.82 7.05
C HIS A 4 -11.51 18.86 5.88
N ILE A 5 -10.42 18.11 5.92
CA ILE A 5 -9.93 17.31 4.80
C ILE A 5 -9.82 15.83 5.20
N LEU A 6 -10.45 14.93 4.46
CA LEU A 6 -10.23 13.51 4.59
C LEU A 6 -9.06 13.07 3.70
N SER A 7 -8.00 12.53 4.32
CA SER A 7 -6.93 11.83 3.61
C SER A 7 -7.39 10.40 3.28
N LEU A 8 -7.82 10.19 2.04
CA LEU A 8 -8.40 8.94 1.57
C LEU A 8 -7.33 8.03 0.98
N SER A 9 -7.16 6.81 1.52
CA SER A 9 -6.25 5.79 0.99
C SER A 9 -6.96 4.63 0.27
N TYR A 10 -8.27 4.67 0.18
CA TYR A 10 -9.15 3.57 -0.30
C TYR A 10 -9.00 2.25 0.48
N GLY A 11 -8.29 2.25 1.59
CA GLY A 11 -8.36 1.19 2.58
C GLY A 11 -9.67 1.25 3.38
N LYS A 12 -10.11 0.12 3.96
CA LYS A 12 -11.39 0.01 4.68
C LYS A 12 -11.61 1.10 5.73
N ASP A 13 -10.55 1.45 6.48
CA ASP A 13 -10.66 2.41 7.57
C ASP A 13 -10.81 3.84 7.04
N SER A 14 -10.03 4.23 6.03
CA SER A 14 -10.16 5.55 5.42
C SER A 14 -11.49 5.73 4.68
N MET A 15 -12.03 4.66 4.07
CA MET A 15 -13.36 4.67 3.48
C MET A 15 -14.46 4.77 4.54
N ALA A 16 -14.34 4.02 5.63
CA ALA A 16 -15.30 4.05 6.73
C ALA A 16 -15.36 5.41 7.45
N CYS A 17 -14.29 6.21 7.38
CA CYS A 17 -14.32 7.59 7.88
C CYS A 17 -15.47 8.41 7.30
N LEU A 18 -15.85 8.19 6.04
CA LEU A 18 -16.99 8.89 5.42
C LEU A 18 -18.29 8.64 6.20
N GLY A 19 -18.57 7.39 6.55
CA GLY A 19 -19.73 7.04 7.35
C GLY A 19 -19.66 7.53 8.79
N ALA A 20 -18.47 7.53 9.39
CA ALA A 20 -18.27 8.05 10.73
C ALA A 20 -18.45 9.58 10.78
N ILE A 21 -17.92 10.31 9.80
CA ILE A 21 -18.09 11.77 9.65
C ILE A 21 -19.57 12.11 9.50
N GLU A 22 -20.29 11.40 8.61
CA GLU A 22 -21.72 11.56 8.41
C GLU A 22 -22.51 11.32 9.71
N ARG A 23 -22.20 10.23 10.44
CA ARG A 23 -22.83 9.89 11.71
C ARG A 23 -22.60 10.94 12.80
N LEU A 24 -21.39 11.52 12.85
CA LEU A 24 -21.01 12.51 13.84
C LEU A 24 -21.49 13.93 13.51
N GLY A 25 -21.97 14.16 12.29
CA GLY A 25 -22.29 15.49 11.78
C GLY A 25 -21.07 16.40 11.68
N TRP A 26 -19.88 15.83 11.49
CA TRP A 26 -18.66 16.60 11.37
C TRP A 26 -18.54 17.24 9.97
N PRO A 27 -17.96 18.45 9.86
CA PRO A 27 -17.75 19.07 8.57
C PRO A 27 -16.74 18.27 7.74
N LEU A 28 -16.96 18.22 6.43
CA LEU A 28 -16.04 17.63 5.46
C LEU A 28 -16.08 18.51 4.21
N ASP A 29 -14.99 19.24 3.97
CA ASP A 29 -14.89 20.17 2.86
C ASP A 29 -14.25 19.54 1.63
N ARG A 30 -13.20 18.69 1.85
CA ARG A 30 -12.45 18.06 0.76
C ARG A 30 -12.08 16.61 1.10
N ILE A 31 -11.90 15.82 0.06
CA ILE A 31 -11.37 14.46 0.12
C ILE A 31 -10.18 14.41 -0.83
N ILE A 32 -9.02 14.04 -0.32
CA ILE A 32 -7.78 14.04 -1.10
C ILE A 32 -7.14 12.66 -1.04
N HIS A 33 -6.74 12.15 -2.20
CA HIS A 33 -5.97 10.92 -2.36
C HIS A 33 -4.61 11.20 -3.02
N ALA A 34 -3.55 10.59 -2.49
CA ALA A 34 -2.23 10.63 -3.09
C ALA A 34 -2.02 9.40 -3.98
N ASP A 35 -2.05 9.59 -5.29
CA ASP A 35 -1.72 8.55 -6.27
C ASP A 35 -0.22 8.30 -6.30
N VAL A 36 0.15 7.03 -6.13
CA VAL A 36 1.53 6.57 -6.31
C VAL A 36 1.62 5.90 -7.68
N TRP A 37 2.69 6.21 -8.40
CA TRP A 37 2.98 5.62 -9.69
C TRP A 37 4.27 4.83 -9.63
N ALA A 38 4.25 3.61 -10.17
CA ALA A 38 5.42 2.74 -10.29
C ALA A 38 6.42 3.33 -11.30
N THR A 39 5.92 3.59 -12.51
CA THR A 39 6.61 4.27 -13.61
C THR A 39 5.75 5.43 -14.12
N ASP A 40 6.11 6.07 -15.22
CA ASP A 40 5.28 7.12 -15.83
C ASP A 40 3.94 6.62 -16.34
N THR A 41 3.85 5.37 -16.70
CA THR A 41 2.66 4.74 -17.32
C THR A 41 1.97 3.71 -16.44
N ILE A 42 2.65 3.17 -15.42
CA ILE A 42 2.15 2.09 -14.58
C ILE A 42 1.83 2.63 -13.18
N PRO A 43 0.57 2.58 -12.71
CA PRO A 43 0.22 2.95 -11.36
C PRO A 43 0.73 1.92 -10.33
N ALA A 44 0.84 2.33 -9.07
CA ALA A 44 1.18 1.45 -7.96
C ALA A 44 0.05 0.49 -7.57
N ASP A 45 -1.16 0.81 -7.96
CA ASP A 45 -2.34 -0.02 -7.75
C ASP A 45 -2.50 -1.02 -8.91
N PRO A 46 -2.81 -2.30 -8.62
CA PRO A 46 -3.15 -3.25 -9.66
C PRO A 46 -4.50 -2.90 -10.32
N PRO A 47 -4.79 -3.36 -11.54
CA PRO A 47 -5.99 -2.99 -12.31
C PRO A 47 -7.32 -3.09 -11.54
N PRO A 48 -7.61 -4.14 -10.75
CA PRO A 48 -8.86 -4.19 -9.97
C PRO A 48 -8.99 -3.05 -8.96
N MET A 49 -7.86 -2.56 -8.45
CA MET A 49 -7.84 -1.45 -7.51
C MET A 49 -8.09 -0.11 -8.21
N VAL A 50 -7.56 0.05 -9.42
CA VAL A 50 -7.83 1.24 -10.27
C VAL A 50 -9.33 1.34 -10.59
N GLU A 51 -9.96 0.23 -11.00
CA GLU A 51 -11.39 0.19 -11.28
C GLU A 51 -12.24 0.42 -10.02
N PHE A 52 -11.82 -0.14 -8.89
CA PHE A 52 -12.47 0.11 -7.60
C PHE A 52 -12.47 1.61 -7.25
N LYS A 53 -11.34 2.29 -7.39
CA LYS A 53 -11.21 3.73 -7.10
C LYS A 53 -12.20 4.54 -7.94
N LYS A 54 -12.27 4.31 -9.26
CA LYS A 54 -13.23 5.00 -10.16
C LYS A 54 -14.68 4.81 -9.68
N ARG A 55 -15.05 3.58 -9.31
CA ARG A 55 -16.40 3.28 -8.80
C ARG A 55 -16.65 3.93 -7.45
N ALA A 56 -15.69 3.89 -6.54
CA ALA A 56 -15.79 4.50 -5.22
C ALA A 56 -15.94 6.01 -5.31
N ASP A 57 -15.20 6.67 -6.20
CA ASP A 57 -15.29 8.12 -6.45
C ASP A 57 -16.68 8.53 -6.95
N ALA A 58 -17.26 7.73 -7.84
CA ALA A 58 -18.63 7.96 -8.32
C ALA A 58 -19.66 7.81 -7.17
N ILE A 59 -19.48 6.84 -6.27
CA ILE A 59 -20.34 6.67 -5.10
C ILE A 59 -20.17 7.86 -4.15
N ILE A 60 -18.93 8.26 -3.86
CA ILE A 60 -18.61 9.39 -2.98
C ILE A 60 -19.24 10.66 -3.51
N LYS A 61 -19.03 10.97 -4.79
CA LYS A 61 -19.61 12.16 -5.45
C LYS A 61 -21.14 12.18 -5.37
N ARG A 62 -21.77 11.04 -5.62
CA ARG A 62 -23.25 10.94 -5.59
C ARG A 62 -23.81 11.11 -4.17
N ARG A 63 -23.14 10.54 -3.13
CA ARG A 63 -23.68 10.51 -1.77
C ARG A 63 -23.33 11.76 -0.96
N TRP A 64 -22.10 12.25 -1.06
CA TRP A 64 -21.60 13.38 -0.25
C TRP A 64 -21.45 14.68 -1.06
N GLY A 65 -21.64 14.64 -2.38
CA GLY A 65 -21.47 15.82 -3.24
C GLY A 65 -20.03 16.24 -3.48
N ILE A 66 -19.05 15.55 -2.86
CA ILE A 66 -17.64 15.91 -2.88
C ILE A 66 -16.92 15.08 -3.96
N THR A 67 -16.12 15.74 -4.79
CA THR A 67 -15.22 15.06 -5.73
C THR A 67 -13.92 14.72 -5.03
N VAL A 68 -13.44 13.48 -5.17
CA VAL A 68 -12.11 13.10 -4.65
C VAL A 68 -11.04 13.76 -5.50
N GLU A 69 -10.15 14.49 -4.84
CA GLU A 69 -9.01 15.11 -5.48
C GLU A 69 -7.85 14.11 -5.52
N HIS A 70 -7.41 13.75 -6.72
CA HIS A 70 -6.25 12.90 -6.94
C HIS A 70 -5.00 13.78 -7.10
N ILE A 71 -4.03 13.60 -6.22
CA ILE A 71 -2.74 14.30 -6.30
C ILE A 71 -1.64 13.29 -6.58
N ARG A 72 -0.77 13.60 -7.54
CA ARG A 72 0.40 12.78 -7.87
C ARG A 72 1.67 13.48 -7.38
N HIS A 73 2.58 12.72 -6.79
CA HIS A 73 3.93 13.20 -6.54
C HIS A 73 4.64 13.42 -7.88
N ARG A 74 5.53 14.43 -7.94
CA ARG A 74 6.28 14.77 -9.17
C ARG A 74 7.19 13.66 -9.68
N MET A 75 7.61 12.75 -8.79
CA MET A 75 8.47 11.62 -9.11
C MET A 75 7.68 10.31 -8.97
N THR A 76 8.01 9.34 -9.81
CA THR A 76 7.54 7.96 -9.72
C THR A 76 8.33 7.17 -8.68
N TYR A 77 7.88 5.94 -8.39
CA TYR A 77 8.65 5.03 -7.55
C TYR A 77 9.98 4.67 -8.22
N GLU A 78 9.98 4.37 -9.52
CA GLU A 78 11.17 4.00 -10.28
C GLU A 78 12.22 5.10 -10.27
N GLU A 79 11.84 6.35 -10.52
CA GLU A 79 12.76 7.49 -10.42
C GLU A 79 13.36 7.66 -9.03
N MET A 80 12.57 7.44 -7.97
CA MET A 80 13.06 7.48 -6.61
C MET A 80 13.96 6.28 -6.27
N PHE A 81 13.67 5.12 -6.84
CA PHE A 81 14.45 3.88 -6.68
C PHE A 81 15.86 4.05 -7.27
N TYR A 82 15.97 4.55 -8.50
CA TYR A 82 17.26 4.76 -9.18
C TYR A 82 18.01 6.01 -8.71
N ARG A 83 17.37 6.86 -7.91
CA ARG A 83 18.02 8.09 -7.43
C ARG A 83 19.22 7.77 -6.54
N PRO A 84 20.39 8.37 -6.81
CA PRO A 84 21.57 8.12 -5.98
C PRO A 84 21.41 8.67 -4.56
N ILE A 85 22.03 7.99 -3.61
CA ILE A 85 22.14 8.44 -2.23
C ILE A 85 23.05 9.66 -2.21
N CYS A 86 22.58 10.77 -1.63
CA CYS A 86 23.29 12.06 -1.69
C CYS A 86 24.33 12.25 -0.57
N ARG A 87 24.26 11.49 0.54
CA ARG A 87 25.08 11.67 1.75
C ARG A 87 25.47 10.34 2.38
N GLY A 88 26.55 10.35 3.18
CA GLY A 88 27.02 9.19 3.94
C GLY A 88 27.92 8.25 3.13
N PRO A 89 28.32 7.10 3.74
CA PRO A 89 29.26 6.15 3.14
C PRO A 89 28.80 5.54 1.80
N LYS A 90 27.50 5.49 1.57
CA LYS A 90 26.89 4.98 0.32
C LYS A 90 26.56 6.09 -0.69
N LYS A 91 27.18 7.28 -0.59
CA LYS A 91 26.98 8.37 -1.56
C LYS A 91 27.28 7.91 -2.98
N GLY A 92 26.38 8.20 -3.91
CA GLY A 92 26.48 7.82 -5.32
C GLY A 92 25.87 6.46 -5.66
N VAL A 93 25.62 5.61 -4.66
CA VAL A 93 24.97 4.31 -4.87
C VAL A 93 23.45 4.52 -5.08
N THR A 94 22.84 3.78 -5.97
CA THR A 94 21.37 3.73 -6.17
C THR A 94 20.68 3.41 -4.85
N LYS A 95 19.51 4.00 -4.59
CA LYS A 95 18.77 3.73 -3.35
C LYS A 95 18.29 2.29 -3.27
N GLY A 96 17.79 1.75 -4.38
CA GLY A 96 17.15 0.45 -4.40
C GLY A 96 15.85 0.40 -3.60
N PHE A 97 15.46 -0.78 -3.15
CA PHE A 97 14.24 -0.98 -2.38
C PHE A 97 14.21 -0.18 -1.06
N PRO A 98 13.02 0.30 -0.64
CA PRO A 98 12.90 1.00 0.63
C PRO A 98 13.04 0.03 1.80
N LEU A 99 14.07 0.20 2.62
CA LEU A 99 14.24 -0.57 3.86
C LEU A 99 13.33 0.00 4.98
N GLN A 100 13.04 -0.81 6.00
CA GLN A 100 12.16 -0.45 7.11
C GLN A 100 12.56 0.84 7.84
N LYS A 101 13.86 1.12 7.97
CA LYS A 101 14.37 2.38 8.52
C LYS A 101 14.64 3.35 7.36
N GLY A 102 13.79 4.37 7.21
CA GLY A 102 13.96 5.39 6.17
C GLY A 102 13.18 5.11 4.89
N ASN A 103 11.98 4.54 5.01
CA ASN A 103 11.06 4.28 3.91
C ASN A 103 10.84 5.53 3.04
N TRP A 104 11.74 5.74 2.09
CA TRP A 104 11.67 6.88 1.18
C TRP A 104 10.39 6.86 0.33
N CYS A 105 9.78 5.68 0.12
CA CYS A 105 8.52 5.55 -0.61
C CYS A 105 7.34 6.26 0.07
N LEU A 106 7.40 6.49 1.38
CA LEU A 106 6.39 7.29 2.09
C LEU A 106 6.32 8.73 1.56
N LYS A 107 7.43 9.27 1.04
CA LYS A 107 7.46 10.61 0.45
C LYS A 107 6.56 10.73 -0.78
N LEU A 108 6.33 9.63 -1.49
CA LEU A 108 5.41 9.58 -2.64
C LEU A 108 3.94 9.71 -2.23
N LYS A 109 3.63 9.42 -0.95
CA LYS A 109 2.28 9.46 -0.39
C LYS A 109 2.03 10.70 0.48
N VAL A 110 3.08 11.45 0.81
CA VAL A 110 2.98 12.64 1.67
C VAL A 110 3.10 13.88 0.80
N SER A 111 2.13 14.76 0.90
CA SER A 111 2.11 16.07 0.25
C SER A 111 1.57 17.11 1.22
N GLU A 112 2.10 18.33 1.18
CA GLU A 112 1.53 19.47 1.90
C GLU A 112 0.06 19.70 1.51
N LYS A 113 -0.33 19.30 0.31
CA LYS A 113 -1.73 19.35 -0.15
C LYS A 113 -2.67 18.43 0.65
N LEU A 114 -2.17 17.32 1.22
CA LEU A 114 -2.96 16.40 2.06
C LEU A 114 -3.30 16.97 3.44
N SER A 115 -2.49 17.90 3.93
CA SER A 115 -2.70 18.56 5.21
C SER A 115 -2.19 20.00 5.13
N PRO A 116 -2.89 20.90 4.43
CA PRO A 116 -2.52 22.31 4.36
C PRO A 116 -2.42 22.92 5.76
N LYS A 117 -1.53 23.88 5.92
CA LYS A 117 -1.36 24.58 7.20
C LYS A 117 -2.69 25.22 7.63
N GLY A 118 -3.11 24.96 8.86
CA GLY A 118 -4.35 25.49 9.43
C GLY A 118 -5.60 24.64 9.13
N SER A 119 -5.48 23.54 8.38
CA SER A 119 -6.59 22.58 8.18
C SER A 119 -6.68 21.55 9.30
N VAL A 120 -7.83 20.89 9.41
CA VAL A 120 -8.06 19.69 10.20
C VAL A 120 -8.05 18.49 9.28
N SER A 121 -7.14 17.54 9.47
CA SER A 121 -7.05 16.33 8.67
C SER A 121 -7.71 15.14 9.35
N TYR A 122 -8.65 14.51 8.64
CA TYR A 122 -9.25 13.24 9.05
C TYR A 122 -8.43 12.08 8.51
N ILE A 123 -8.13 11.11 9.37
CA ILE A 123 -7.37 9.91 9.02
C ILE A 123 -8.04 8.64 9.54
N GLY A 124 -7.93 7.56 8.77
CA GLY A 124 -8.51 6.26 9.11
C GLY A 124 -7.64 5.50 10.11
N ILE A 125 -7.87 5.72 11.40
CA ILE A 125 -7.35 4.92 12.50
C ILE A 125 -8.56 4.41 13.27
N ALA A 126 -8.71 3.09 13.37
CA ALA A 126 -9.84 2.48 14.07
C ALA A 126 -9.69 2.61 15.59
N SER A 127 -10.81 2.45 16.32
CA SER A 127 -10.84 2.63 17.78
C SER A 127 -10.07 1.53 18.54
N ASP A 128 -9.79 0.41 17.90
CA ASP A 128 -9.01 -0.72 18.40
C ASP A 128 -7.52 -0.65 18.02
N GLU A 129 -7.04 0.51 17.55
CA GLU A 129 -5.63 0.80 17.26
C GLU A 129 -5.07 1.93 18.16
N PRO A 130 -5.07 1.78 19.52
CA PRO A 130 -4.74 2.87 20.44
C PRO A 130 -3.33 3.44 20.25
N ASP A 131 -2.33 2.60 19.97
CA ASP A 131 -0.93 3.02 19.80
C ASP A 131 -0.75 3.98 18.61
N ARG A 132 -1.55 3.81 17.55
CA ARG A 132 -1.53 4.69 16.39
C ARG A 132 -2.22 6.03 16.68
N PHE A 133 -3.26 6.00 17.50
CA PHE A 133 -4.03 7.18 17.84
C PHE A 133 -3.26 8.13 18.79
N HIS A 134 -2.55 7.61 19.78
CA HIS A 134 -1.78 8.42 20.74
C HIS A 134 -0.68 9.27 20.09
N ASN A 135 -0.23 8.89 18.91
CA ASN A 135 0.82 9.61 18.17
C ASN A 135 0.27 10.69 17.21
N LEU A 136 -1.02 11.01 17.27
CA LEU A 136 -1.61 12.03 16.41
C LEU A 136 -1.33 13.45 16.88
N SER A 137 -1.00 14.34 15.94
CA SER A 137 -0.95 15.77 16.21
C SER A 137 -2.36 16.35 16.39
N VAL A 138 -2.48 17.48 17.08
CA VAL A 138 -3.76 18.17 17.35
C VAL A 138 -4.56 18.48 16.07
N ALA A 139 -3.87 18.72 14.95
CA ALA A 139 -4.49 18.98 13.65
C ALA A 139 -5.02 17.72 12.94
N ARG A 140 -4.74 16.53 13.50
CA ARG A 140 -5.18 15.24 12.93
C ARG A 140 -6.20 14.60 13.84
N LYS A 141 -7.34 14.20 13.28
CA LYS A 141 -8.43 13.56 14.03
C LYS A 141 -8.82 12.25 13.37
N SER A 142 -9.21 11.26 14.17
CA SER A 142 -9.84 10.06 13.65
C SER A 142 -11.34 10.09 13.92
N PRO A 143 -12.18 10.19 12.88
CA PRO A 143 -13.63 10.06 13.02
C PRO A 143 -14.03 8.69 13.57
N LEU A 144 -13.25 7.63 13.26
CA LEU A 144 -13.53 6.27 13.71
C LEU A 144 -13.36 6.11 15.21
N VAL A 145 -12.30 6.71 15.79
CA VAL A 145 -12.10 6.73 17.24
C VAL A 145 -13.24 7.49 17.92
N ALA A 146 -13.61 8.67 17.39
CA ALA A 146 -14.72 9.46 17.94
C ALA A 146 -16.07 8.73 17.86
N ALA A 147 -16.32 7.99 16.79
CA ALA A 147 -17.52 7.18 16.59
C ALA A 147 -17.46 5.81 17.30
N LYS A 148 -16.30 5.45 17.90
CA LYS A 148 -16.01 4.13 18.50
C LYS A 148 -16.14 2.97 17.51
N TRP A 149 -15.66 3.14 16.28
CA TRP A 149 -15.67 2.12 15.24
C TRP A 149 -14.36 1.32 15.25
N SER A 150 -14.49 0.02 15.46
CA SER A 150 -13.40 -0.94 15.32
C SER A 150 -13.13 -1.27 13.84
N GLU A 151 -11.96 -1.89 13.54
CA GLU A 151 -11.64 -2.39 12.19
C GLU A 151 -12.73 -3.30 11.62
N ALA A 152 -13.32 -4.17 12.46
CA ALA A 152 -14.41 -5.05 12.05
C ALA A 152 -15.68 -4.27 11.67
N MET A 153 -15.98 -3.19 12.39
CA MET A 153 -17.10 -2.30 12.05
C MET A 153 -16.83 -1.54 10.74
N CYS A 154 -15.61 -1.04 10.55
CA CYS A 154 -15.19 -0.38 9.31
C CYS A 154 -15.37 -1.31 8.11
N ARG A 155 -14.93 -2.57 8.22
CA ARG A 155 -15.10 -3.57 7.16
C ARG A 155 -16.57 -3.78 6.82
N ARG A 156 -17.42 -4.07 7.81
CA ARG A 156 -18.87 -4.28 7.60
C ARG A 156 -19.56 -3.06 6.99
N TRP A 157 -19.18 -1.86 7.40
CA TRP A 157 -19.71 -0.64 6.81
C TRP A 157 -19.34 -0.51 5.35
N CYS A 158 -18.07 -0.77 4.99
CA CYS A 158 -17.60 -0.76 3.61
C CYS A 158 -18.32 -1.81 2.74
N GLU A 159 -18.51 -3.03 3.25
CA GLU A 159 -19.25 -4.10 2.59
C GLU A 159 -20.69 -3.66 2.27
N LYS A 160 -21.40 -3.15 3.29
CA LYS A 160 -22.79 -2.71 3.16
C LYS A 160 -22.96 -1.54 2.15
N ASN A 161 -21.93 -0.72 1.95
CA ASN A 161 -21.98 0.45 1.09
C ASN A 161 -21.28 0.24 -0.27
N ASN A 162 -20.85 -0.98 -0.62
CA ASN A 162 -20.09 -1.30 -1.84
C ASN A 162 -18.77 -0.50 -1.95
N LEU A 163 -18.16 -0.21 -0.81
CA LEU A 163 -16.92 0.55 -0.68
C LEU A 163 -15.78 -0.29 -0.07
N LEU A 164 -15.92 -1.62 -0.02
CA LEU A 164 -14.82 -2.49 0.35
C LEU A 164 -13.92 -2.73 -0.86
N SER A 165 -12.65 -2.42 -0.71
CA SER A 165 -11.64 -2.64 -1.74
C SER A 165 -11.45 -4.13 -2.04
N PRO A 166 -11.29 -4.52 -3.33
CA PRO A 166 -11.06 -5.91 -3.73
C PRO A 166 -9.77 -6.51 -3.15
N VAL A 167 -8.82 -5.70 -2.71
CA VAL A 167 -7.59 -6.19 -2.06
C VAL A 167 -7.87 -7.04 -0.82
N TYR A 168 -8.98 -6.80 -0.12
CA TYR A 168 -9.35 -7.55 1.08
C TYR A 168 -9.91 -8.96 0.82
N THR A 169 -9.97 -9.39 -0.44
CA THR A 169 -10.24 -10.80 -0.79
C THR A 169 -9.00 -11.67 -0.67
N THR A 170 -7.81 -11.09 -0.82
CA THR A 170 -6.52 -11.81 -0.84
C THR A 170 -5.51 -11.28 0.17
N ALA A 171 -5.77 -10.14 0.79
CA ALA A 171 -4.85 -9.49 1.73
C ALA A 171 -5.57 -8.86 2.91
N THR A 172 -4.87 -8.72 4.02
CA THR A 172 -5.37 -8.02 5.22
C THR A 172 -5.24 -6.50 5.13
N ARG A 173 -4.39 -6.00 4.22
CA ARG A 173 -4.10 -4.56 4.03
C ARG A 173 -3.88 -4.21 2.56
N SER A 174 -4.22 -2.98 2.19
CA SER A 174 -3.92 -2.42 0.89
C SER A 174 -2.44 -1.98 0.79
N GLY A 175 -1.88 -2.00 -0.40
CA GLY A 175 -0.51 -1.55 -0.67
C GLY A 175 -0.20 -1.51 -2.16
N CYS A 176 0.94 -0.91 -2.51
CA CYS A 176 1.46 -0.96 -3.88
C CYS A 176 1.81 -2.40 -4.27
N TRP A 177 1.64 -2.76 -5.54
CA TRP A 177 1.97 -4.12 -6.01
C TRP A 177 3.47 -4.47 -5.83
N PHE A 178 4.34 -3.47 -5.82
CA PHE A 178 5.79 -3.59 -5.62
C PHE A 178 6.24 -3.39 -4.16
N CYS A 179 5.33 -3.42 -3.21
CA CYS A 179 5.68 -3.14 -1.81
C CYS A 179 6.43 -4.31 -1.18
N ASN A 180 7.59 -4.05 -0.59
CA ASN A 180 8.37 -5.05 0.13
C ASN A 180 7.67 -5.65 1.37
N ASN A 181 6.54 -5.05 1.80
CA ASN A 181 5.68 -5.58 2.85
C ASN A 181 4.52 -6.46 2.31
N GLN A 182 4.50 -6.78 1.00
CA GLN A 182 3.54 -7.74 0.45
C GLN A 182 3.76 -9.13 1.07
N GLY A 183 2.67 -9.85 1.37
CA GLY A 183 2.76 -11.25 1.78
C GLY A 183 3.11 -12.16 0.60
N VAL A 184 3.52 -13.40 0.90
CA VAL A 184 3.92 -14.37 -0.12
C VAL A 184 2.78 -14.65 -1.10
N GLU A 185 1.56 -14.85 -0.61
CA GLU A 185 0.38 -15.08 -1.45
C GLU A 185 0.12 -13.91 -2.40
N GLN A 186 0.33 -12.67 -1.96
CA GLN A 186 0.18 -11.49 -2.82
C GLN A 186 1.24 -11.44 -3.92
N LEU A 187 2.48 -11.84 -3.63
CA LEU A 187 3.56 -11.96 -4.61
C LEU A 187 3.28 -13.07 -5.62
N ARG A 188 2.77 -14.22 -5.16
CA ARG A 188 2.37 -15.34 -6.02
C ARG A 188 1.25 -14.92 -6.98
N LEU A 189 0.23 -14.22 -6.50
CA LEU A 189 -0.85 -13.68 -7.31
C LEU A 189 -0.37 -12.59 -8.28
N LEU A 190 0.57 -11.75 -7.86
CA LEU A 190 1.20 -10.76 -8.75
C LEU A 190 1.90 -11.43 -9.93
N ARG A 191 2.76 -12.43 -9.64
CA ARG A 191 3.48 -13.20 -10.67
C ARG A 191 2.51 -13.86 -11.66
N LYS A 192 1.46 -14.50 -11.13
CA LYS A 192 0.48 -15.24 -11.94
C LYS A 192 -0.39 -14.34 -12.80
N ASN A 193 -0.90 -13.23 -12.24
CA ASN A 193 -1.94 -12.43 -12.89
C ASN A 193 -1.40 -11.20 -13.63
N TYR A 194 -0.17 -10.76 -13.31
CA TYR A 194 0.46 -9.56 -13.87
C TYR A 194 1.94 -9.81 -14.15
N PRO A 195 2.26 -10.71 -15.13
CA PRO A 195 3.64 -11.11 -15.41
C PRO A 195 4.52 -9.92 -15.82
N GLU A 196 3.96 -8.90 -16.46
CA GLU A 196 4.68 -7.67 -16.81
C GLU A 196 5.10 -6.86 -15.58
N TYR A 197 4.29 -6.82 -14.53
CA TYR A 197 4.64 -6.17 -13.25
C TYR A 197 5.68 -7.00 -12.49
N TRP A 198 5.53 -8.31 -12.55
CA TRP A 198 6.51 -9.22 -11.95
C TRP A 198 7.88 -9.11 -12.62
N ALA A 199 7.92 -9.07 -13.96
CA ALA A 199 9.17 -8.86 -14.71
C ALA A 199 9.84 -7.52 -14.34
N LEU A 200 9.05 -6.46 -14.17
CA LEU A 200 9.56 -5.16 -13.71
C LEU A 200 10.12 -5.24 -12.29
N LEU A 201 9.50 -6.00 -11.41
CA LEU A 201 9.96 -6.19 -10.04
C LEU A 201 11.28 -6.99 -9.99
N LEU A 202 11.42 -8.03 -10.83
CA LEU A 202 12.67 -8.77 -11.01
C LEU A 202 13.79 -7.87 -11.56
N LYS A 203 13.48 -7.01 -12.55
CA LYS A 203 14.44 -6.02 -13.04
C LYS A 203 14.93 -5.10 -11.94
N TRP A 204 14.03 -4.58 -11.12
CA TRP A 204 14.42 -3.73 -9.98
C TRP A 204 15.23 -4.50 -8.95
N ASP A 205 14.97 -5.79 -8.76
CA ASP A 205 15.74 -6.64 -7.85
C ASP A 205 17.20 -6.78 -8.31
N ASN A 206 17.42 -7.00 -9.61
CA ASN A 206 18.77 -7.03 -10.21
C ASN A 206 19.53 -5.70 -10.01
N ASP A 207 18.82 -4.58 -10.11
CA ASP A 207 19.41 -3.25 -10.06
C ASP A 207 19.56 -2.72 -8.60
N SER A 208 19.01 -3.43 -7.62
CA SER A 208 18.95 -2.97 -6.23
C SER A 208 20.21 -3.35 -5.44
N PRO A 209 20.85 -2.39 -4.76
CA PRO A 209 21.95 -2.69 -3.83
C PRO A 209 21.46 -3.22 -2.48
N VAL A 210 20.16 -3.43 -2.31
CA VAL A 210 19.52 -3.92 -1.09
C VAL A 210 18.46 -4.96 -1.42
N THR A 211 18.27 -5.93 -0.55
CA THR A 211 17.29 -7.01 -0.72
C THR A 211 15.85 -6.50 -0.68
N PHE A 212 14.95 -7.23 -1.34
CA PHE A 212 13.54 -6.87 -1.37
C PHE A 212 12.88 -6.98 0.00
N LYS A 213 13.20 -8.05 0.75
CA LYS A 213 12.69 -8.26 2.10
C LYS A 213 13.72 -7.89 3.16
N ALA A 214 13.23 -7.52 4.34
CA ALA A 214 14.08 -7.14 5.47
C ALA A 214 14.87 -8.32 6.07
N ASP A 215 14.39 -9.54 5.87
CA ASP A 215 15.04 -10.80 6.28
C ASP A 215 16.14 -11.26 5.32
N GLY A 216 16.39 -10.52 4.25
CA GLY A 216 17.45 -10.77 3.28
C GLY A 216 17.00 -11.41 1.97
N HIS A 217 15.72 -11.81 1.86
CA HIS A 217 15.24 -12.47 0.65
C HIS A 217 14.98 -11.46 -0.50
N THR A 218 15.32 -11.89 -1.69
CA THR A 218 15.21 -11.16 -2.95
C THR A 218 13.93 -11.52 -3.70
N VAL A 219 13.58 -10.79 -4.75
CA VAL A 219 12.48 -11.18 -5.63
C VAL A 219 12.82 -12.45 -6.41
N HIS A 220 14.11 -12.65 -6.73
CA HIS A 220 14.59 -13.86 -7.39
C HIS A 220 14.44 -15.11 -6.53
N ASP A 221 14.62 -15.01 -5.21
CA ASP A 221 14.35 -16.13 -4.30
C ASP A 221 12.87 -16.54 -4.35
N PHE A 222 11.96 -15.57 -4.40
CA PHE A 222 10.53 -15.84 -4.61
C PHE A 222 10.23 -16.40 -5.98
N GLU A 223 10.92 -15.94 -7.05
CA GLU A 223 10.76 -16.52 -8.39
C GLU A 223 11.17 -17.99 -8.39
N CYS A 224 12.35 -18.34 -7.85
CA CYS A 224 12.80 -19.72 -7.73
C CYS A 224 11.80 -20.58 -6.95
N ARG A 225 11.32 -20.08 -5.81
CA ARG A 225 10.30 -20.76 -5.02
C ARG A 225 9.04 -21.04 -5.82
N PHE A 226 8.49 -20.02 -6.49
CA PHE A 226 7.23 -20.17 -7.23
C PHE A 226 7.40 -21.08 -8.48
N GLN A 227 8.56 -21.11 -9.10
CA GLN A 227 8.86 -22.08 -10.17
C GLN A 227 8.82 -23.52 -9.65
N LEU A 228 9.44 -23.79 -8.50
CA LEU A 228 9.41 -25.13 -7.90
C LEU A 228 8.01 -25.51 -7.40
N GLU A 229 7.21 -24.54 -6.94
CA GLU A 229 5.79 -24.77 -6.63
C GLU A 229 4.98 -25.12 -7.88
N ASP A 230 5.20 -24.44 -9.01
CA ASP A 230 4.53 -24.69 -10.29
C ASP A 230 4.92 -26.07 -10.88
N GLU A 231 6.16 -26.51 -10.66
CA GLU A 231 6.67 -27.83 -11.07
C GLU A 231 6.23 -28.96 -10.11
N GLY A 232 5.56 -28.64 -9.00
CA GLY A 232 5.10 -29.62 -8.01
C GLY A 232 6.20 -30.18 -7.11
N LEU A 233 7.38 -29.57 -7.10
CA LEU A 233 8.53 -29.95 -6.30
C LEU A 233 8.49 -29.35 -4.88
N LEU A 234 7.82 -28.24 -4.73
CA LEU A 234 7.50 -27.63 -3.44
C LEU A 234 5.98 -27.47 -3.27
N ALA A 235 5.51 -27.66 -2.05
CA ALA A 235 4.12 -27.38 -1.73
C ALA A 235 3.90 -25.87 -1.66
N ALA A 236 2.83 -25.37 -2.28
CA ALA A 236 2.39 -23.98 -2.20
C ALA A 236 1.70 -23.68 -0.84
N ASP A 237 2.28 -24.16 0.24
CA ASP A 237 1.78 -23.96 1.62
C ASP A 237 2.81 -23.18 2.43
N ASP A 238 2.53 -21.92 2.68
CA ASP A 238 3.40 -21.02 3.43
C ASP A 238 3.59 -21.42 4.91
N LYS A 239 2.75 -22.29 5.44
CA LYS A 239 2.88 -22.82 6.80
C LYS A 239 3.93 -23.93 6.90
N VAL A 240 4.10 -24.67 5.81
CA VAL A 240 5.05 -25.80 5.71
C VAL A 240 6.38 -25.35 5.13
N PHE A 241 6.36 -24.42 4.19
CA PHE A 241 7.55 -23.94 3.50
C PHE A 241 8.61 -23.39 4.47
N ARG A 242 9.87 -23.75 4.20
CA ARG A 242 11.09 -23.21 4.83
C ARG A 242 12.11 -22.93 3.73
N TRP A 243 12.90 -21.86 3.87
CA TRP A 243 13.87 -21.46 2.85
C TRP A 243 14.95 -22.51 2.59
N GLU A 244 15.31 -23.28 3.61
CA GLU A 244 16.26 -24.40 3.50
C GLU A 244 15.76 -25.50 2.54
N MET A 245 14.45 -25.61 2.33
CA MET A 245 13.87 -26.54 1.35
C MET A 245 14.19 -26.08 -0.08
N LEU A 246 14.19 -24.77 -0.33
CA LEU A 246 14.58 -24.21 -1.62
C LEU A 246 16.05 -24.52 -1.92
N ASP A 247 16.94 -24.29 -0.95
CA ASP A 247 18.37 -24.56 -1.10
C ASP A 247 18.64 -26.05 -1.35
N ALA A 248 17.91 -26.93 -0.69
CA ALA A 248 18.01 -28.37 -0.88
C ALA A 248 17.63 -28.80 -2.31
N GLU A 249 16.51 -28.29 -2.84
CA GLU A 249 16.04 -28.58 -4.20
C GLU A 249 16.99 -28.01 -5.28
N LEU A 250 17.47 -26.78 -5.09
CA LEU A 250 18.43 -26.17 -6.02
C LEU A 250 19.76 -26.94 -6.05
N ASN A 251 20.28 -27.38 -4.88
CA ASN A 251 21.48 -28.17 -4.83
C ASN A 251 21.32 -29.55 -5.48
N TYR A 252 20.15 -30.21 -5.30
CA TYR A 252 19.87 -31.50 -5.95
C TYR A 252 19.87 -31.41 -7.48
N ARG A 253 19.51 -30.27 -8.08
CA ARG A 253 19.49 -30.05 -9.54
C ARG A 253 20.87 -29.77 -10.15
N ILE A 254 21.84 -29.37 -9.33
CA ILE A 254 23.19 -29.04 -9.79
C ILE A 254 24.07 -30.31 -9.92
N PHE A 255 23.69 -31.39 -9.29
CA PHE A 255 24.36 -32.70 -9.34
C PHE A 255 23.53 -33.75 -10.08
#